data_e1be21203e4ebe37922f77d51d31f833
#
_entry.id   e1be21203e4ebe37922f77d51d31f833
#
_cell.length_a   1.000
_cell.length_b   1.000
_cell.length_c   1.000
_cell.angle_alpha   90.00
_cell.angle_beta   90.00
_cell.angle_gamma   90.00
#
_symmetry.space_group_name_H-M   'P 1'
#
loop_
_entity.id
_entity.type
_entity.pdbx_description
1 polymer ?
#
loop_
_entity_poly.entity_id
_entity_poly.type
_entity_poly.pdbx_seq_one_letter_code
_entity_poly.pdbx_strand_id
1 'polypeptide(L)'
;MNQISSDSRQALEIASQRAELAAIIEQYCSTDGTHPTPIPGLTFFRHAAPSAAACAVVKSLFALLVQGAKRVVLADEVYEYDQRHYLITSVDLPLLAQITEASPDAPYLGLALELDARQIGELMSKMPHFLPSTATVSRGLAISEITTDILGAALRLARLVATPEAIPVLAPLIEQELLYHLLSGEQGGRLRDVAIKGSQSHQISRAIQWINQRFTEPMAIDELAGAVSMSK
;
A
#
# COMPACT_ATOMS: atom_id res chain seq x y z
N MET A 1 -31.95 -17.68 2.51
CA MET A 1 -32.22 -16.94 1.26
C MET A 1 -31.62 -15.53 1.22
N ASN A 2 -31.43 -14.83 2.34
CA ASN A 2 -30.86 -13.45 2.37
C ASN A 2 -29.34 -13.38 2.11
N GLN A 3 -28.56 -14.39 2.44
CA GLN A 3 -27.10 -14.36 2.33
C GLN A 3 -26.60 -14.37 0.87
N ILE A 4 -27.21 -15.20 0.03
CA ILE A 4 -26.85 -15.28 -1.42
C ILE A 4 -27.12 -13.94 -2.15
N SER A 5 -28.15 -13.20 -1.74
CA SER A 5 -28.44 -11.89 -2.33
C SER A 5 -27.51 -10.79 -1.86
N SER A 6 -26.93 -10.91 -0.66
CA SER A 6 -25.96 -9.99 -0.06
C SER A 6 -24.61 -10.13 -0.78
N ASP A 7 -24.09 -11.34 -0.90
CA ASP A 7 -22.79 -11.62 -1.53
C ASP A 7 -22.79 -11.24 -3.02
N SER A 8 -23.91 -11.51 -3.73
CA SER A 8 -24.04 -11.11 -5.13
C SER A 8 -24.08 -9.57 -5.29
N ARG A 9 -24.70 -8.86 -4.36
CA ARG A 9 -24.74 -7.39 -4.37
C ARG A 9 -23.36 -6.79 -4.11
N GLN A 10 -22.66 -7.32 -3.13
CA GLN A 10 -21.28 -6.89 -2.80
C GLN A 10 -20.31 -7.14 -3.96
N ALA A 11 -20.40 -8.31 -4.61
CA ALA A 11 -19.57 -8.62 -5.79
C ALA A 11 -19.84 -7.64 -6.95
N LEU A 12 -21.11 -7.28 -7.17
CA LEU A 12 -21.50 -6.31 -8.20
C LEU A 12 -20.96 -4.89 -7.89
N GLU A 13 -21.02 -4.50 -6.63
CA GLU A 13 -20.53 -3.21 -6.15
C GLU A 13 -19.00 -3.12 -6.33
N ILE A 14 -18.25 -4.13 -5.91
CA ILE A 14 -16.80 -4.23 -6.12
C ILE A 14 -16.46 -4.14 -7.62
N ALA A 15 -17.19 -4.86 -8.47
CA ALA A 15 -16.96 -4.83 -9.91
C ALA A 15 -17.20 -3.43 -10.50
N SER A 16 -18.27 -2.75 -10.08
CA SER A 16 -18.59 -1.40 -10.51
C SER A 16 -17.55 -0.37 -10.07
N GLN A 17 -17.17 -0.40 -8.78
CA GLN A 17 -16.14 0.50 -8.23
C GLN A 17 -14.79 0.29 -8.92
N ARG A 18 -14.42 -0.98 -9.20
CA ARG A 18 -13.19 -1.32 -9.89
C ARG A 18 -13.16 -0.82 -11.32
N ALA A 19 -14.25 -1.00 -12.06
CA ALA A 19 -14.35 -0.52 -13.44
C ALA A 19 -14.24 1.00 -13.53
N GLU A 20 -14.86 1.72 -12.61
CA GLU A 20 -14.77 3.18 -12.54
C GLU A 20 -13.35 3.64 -12.19
N LEU A 21 -12.72 3.01 -11.20
CA LEU A 21 -11.35 3.34 -10.80
C LEU A 21 -10.36 3.05 -11.93
N ALA A 22 -10.55 1.95 -12.68
CA ALA A 22 -9.76 1.64 -13.87
C ALA A 22 -9.88 2.74 -14.93
N ALA A 23 -11.10 3.21 -15.21
CA ALA A 23 -11.35 4.28 -16.17
C ALA A 23 -10.68 5.60 -15.76
N ILE A 24 -10.72 5.96 -14.46
CA ILE A 24 -10.03 7.15 -13.94
C ILE A 24 -8.52 7.05 -14.13
N ILE A 25 -7.92 5.90 -13.75
CA ILE A 25 -6.48 5.68 -13.88
C ILE A 25 -6.07 5.72 -15.35
N GLU A 26 -6.80 5.06 -16.23
CA GLU A 26 -6.49 5.01 -17.68
C GLU A 26 -6.62 6.39 -18.33
N GLN A 27 -7.64 7.17 -17.95
CA GLN A 27 -7.80 8.54 -18.44
C GLN A 27 -6.67 9.46 -17.96
N TYR A 28 -6.19 9.28 -16.71
CA TYR A 28 -5.10 10.07 -16.16
C TYR A 28 -3.74 9.67 -16.73
N CYS A 29 -3.50 8.37 -16.92
CA CYS A 29 -2.24 7.81 -17.39
C CYS A 29 -2.23 7.64 -18.90
N SER A 30 -1.85 8.69 -19.64
CA SER A 30 -1.81 8.66 -21.13
C SER A 30 -0.69 7.77 -21.72
N THR A 31 0.31 7.41 -20.91
CA THR A 31 1.49 6.60 -21.31
C THR A 31 1.76 5.51 -20.28
N ASP A 32 2.60 4.54 -20.64
CA ASP A 32 3.09 3.56 -19.68
C ASP A 32 4.05 4.21 -18.67
N GLY A 33 3.97 3.76 -17.43
CA GLY A 33 4.84 4.23 -16.37
C GLY A 33 4.15 4.50 -15.03
N THR A 34 4.85 5.30 -14.23
CA THR A 34 4.46 5.76 -12.91
C THR A 34 4.03 7.22 -13.00
N HIS A 35 2.83 7.53 -12.53
CA HIS A 35 2.20 8.85 -12.68
C HIS A 35 1.85 9.43 -11.30
N PRO A 36 2.69 10.31 -10.73
CA PRO A 36 2.34 11.06 -9.53
C PRO A 36 1.06 11.87 -9.75
N THR A 37 0.21 11.92 -8.74
CA THR A 37 -1.02 12.71 -8.77
C THR A 37 -0.86 14.01 -7.97
N PRO A 38 -1.80 14.97 -8.08
CA PRO A 38 -1.83 16.16 -7.21
C PRO A 38 -2.06 15.84 -5.73
N ILE A 39 -2.51 14.64 -5.38
CA ILE A 39 -2.68 14.20 -3.99
C ILE A 39 -1.32 13.70 -3.49
N PRO A 40 -0.75 14.30 -2.41
CA PRO A 40 0.54 13.89 -1.89
C PRO A 40 0.57 12.40 -1.53
N GLY A 41 1.59 11.70 -2.00
CA GLY A 41 1.74 10.26 -1.74
C GLY A 41 0.90 9.33 -2.61
N LEU A 42 -0.08 9.83 -3.36
CA LEU A 42 -0.88 9.02 -4.26
C LEU A 42 -0.25 8.98 -5.66
N THR A 43 -0.05 7.77 -6.16
CA THR A 43 0.57 7.52 -7.48
C THR A 43 -0.25 6.50 -8.25
N PHE A 44 -0.46 6.73 -9.54
CA PHE A 44 -1.08 5.78 -10.47
C PHE A 44 -0.04 5.07 -11.31
N PHE A 45 -0.36 3.86 -11.75
CA PHE A 45 0.48 3.02 -12.59
C PHE A 45 -0.30 2.53 -13.80
N ARG A 46 0.35 2.59 -14.97
CA ARG A 46 -0.14 1.99 -16.20
C ARG A 46 1.01 1.28 -16.92
N HIS A 47 0.79 0.06 -17.38
CA HIS A 47 1.72 -0.65 -18.29
C HIS A 47 0.94 -1.54 -19.24
N ALA A 48 1.21 -1.42 -20.52
CA ALA A 48 0.53 -2.18 -21.59
C ALA A 48 1.20 -3.54 -21.89
N ALA A 49 2.26 -3.91 -21.15
CA ALA A 49 2.96 -5.18 -21.29
C ALA A 49 3.52 -5.68 -19.97
N PRO A 50 3.74 -6.99 -19.80
CA PRO A 50 4.49 -7.54 -18.68
C PRO A 50 5.91 -6.95 -18.63
N SER A 51 6.47 -6.84 -17.43
CA SER A 51 7.82 -6.30 -17.25
C SER A 51 8.83 -7.39 -16.92
N ALA A 52 10.12 -7.10 -17.14
CA ALA A 52 11.18 -7.84 -16.47
C ALA A 52 11.11 -7.59 -14.96
N ALA A 53 11.65 -8.54 -14.19
CA ALA A 53 11.81 -8.36 -12.75
C ALA A 53 12.84 -7.26 -12.47
N ALA A 54 12.50 -6.29 -11.64
CA ALA A 54 13.37 -5.16 -11.30
C ALA A 54 13.40 -4.95 -9.78
N CYS A 55 14.59 -4.66 -9.25
CA CYS A 55 14.74 -4.26 -7.85
C CYS A 55 14.29 -2.82 -7.66
N ALA A 56 13.48 -2.60 -6.62
CA ALA A 56 13.07 -1.29 -6.18
C ALA A 56 13.03 -1.22 -4.66
N VAL A 57 13.40 -0.08 -4.09
CA VAL A 57 13.13 0.20 -2.68
C VAL A 57 11.73 0.78 -2.62
N VAL A 58 10.81 0.04 -2.00
CA VAL A 58 9.42 0.42 -1.85
C VAL A 58 9.23 0.96 -0.45
N LYS A 59 8.70 2.17 -0.35
CA LYS A 59 8.36 2.81 0.94
C LYS A 59 7.20 2.09 1.63
N SER A 60 6.94 2.49 2.89
CA SER A 60 5.68 2.10 3.55
C SER A 60 4.50 2.62 2.73
N LEU A 61 3.70 1.72 2.17
CA LEU A 61 2.57 2.06 1.30
C LEU A 61 1.43 1.04 1.35
N PHE A 62 0.27 1.50 0.95
CA PHE A 62 -0.85 0.70 0.50
C PHE A 62 -0.87 0.70 -1.03
N ALA A 63 -1.03 -0.47 -1.65
CA ALA A 63 -1.16 -0.59 -3.11
C ALA A 63 -2.30 -1.53 -3.47
N LEU A 64 -3.04 -1.19 -4.51
CA LEU A 64 -4.05 -2.06 -5.10
C LEU A 64 -3.97 -2.06 -6.62
N LEU A 65 -4.40 -3.17 -7.22
CA LEU A 65 -4.57 -3.30 -8.65
C LEU A 65 -6.06 -3.27 -8.99
N VAL A 66 -6.38 -2.64 -10.10
CA VAL A 66 -7.74 -2.68 -10.67
C VAL A 66 -7.78 -3.54 -11.92
N GLN A 67 -6.61 -3.80 -12.53
CA GLN A 67 -6.45 -4.66 -13.69
C GLN A 67 -5.04 -5.23 -13.76
N GLY A 68 -4.88 -6.47 -14.27
CA GLY A 68 -3.61 -7.16 -14.37
C GLY A 68 -3.17 -7.84 -13.09
N ALA A 69 -1.92 -8.32 -13.07
CA ALA A 69 -1.32 -8.98 -11.92
C ALA A 69 0.15 -8.61 -11.75
N LYS A 70 0.65 -8.75 -10.53
CA LYS A 70 2.03 -8.43 -10.14
C LYS A 70 2.59 -9.49 -9.22
N ARG A 71 3.85 -9.82 -9.43
CA ARG A 71 4.66 -10.63 -8.53
C ARG A 71 5.66 -9.74 -7.81
N VAL A 72 5.81 -9.96 -6.51
CA VAL A 72 6.80 -9.29 -5.67
C VAL A 72 7.57 -10.35 -4.89
N VAL A 73 8.89 -10.22 -4.82
CA VAL A 73 9.75 -11.13 -4.06
C VAL A 73 10.44 -10.34 -2.96
N LEU A 74 10.28 -10.80 -1.73
CA LEU A 74 10.96 -10.30 -0.54
C LEU A 74 11.82 -11.42 0.04
N ALA A 75 13.15 -11.29 -0.03
CA ALA A 75 14.09 -12.32 0.32
C ALA A 75 13.81 -13.63 -0.46
N ASP A 76 13.37 -14.67 0.22
CA ASP A 76 13.06 -16.00 -0.32
C ASP A 76 11.56 -16.24 -0.56
N GLU A 77 10.71 -15.25 -0.26
CA GLU A 77 9.26 -15.38 -0.41
C GLU A 77 8.74 -14.66 -1.66
N VAL A 78 7.84 -15.35 -2.34
CA VAL A 78 7.14 -14.86 -3.53
C VAL A 78 5.71 -14.53 -3.18
N TYR A 79 5.29 -13.30 -3.50
CA TYR A 79 3.95 -12.79 -3.34
C TYR A 79 3.37 -12.47 -4.71
N GLU A 80 2.23 -13.07 -5.04
CA GLU A 80 1.48 -12.75 -6.26
C GLU A 80 0.13 -12.14 -5.87
N TYR A 81 -0.24 -11.06 -6.52
CA TYR A 81 -1.52 -10.41 -6.28
C TYR A 81 -2.10 -9.80 -7.56
N ASP A 82 -3.41 -9.78 -7.59
CA ASP A 82 -4.24 -9.31 -8.68
C ASP A 82 -5.28 -8.29 -8.18
N GLN A 83 -6.24 -7.99 -9.01
CA GLN A 83 -7.32 -7.04 -8.73
C GLN A 83 -8.25 -7.42 -7.56
N ARG A 84 -8.11 -8.60 -6.96
CA ARG A 84 -8.89 -9.02 -5.79
C ARG A 84 -8.20 -8.70 -4.48
N HIS A 85 -6.96 -8.25 -4.55
CA HIS A 85 -6.10 -8.07 -3.40
C HIS A 85 -5.55 -6.65 -3.30
N TYR A 86 -5.21 -6.25 -2.09
CA TYR A 86 -4.33 -5.13 -1.84
C TYR A 86 -3.04 -5.59 -1.15
N LEU A 87 -2.00 -4.82 -1.31
CA LEU A 87 -0.70 -5.04 -0.70
C LEU A 87 -0.41 -3.90 0.28
N ILE A 88 0.14 -4.24 1.45
CA ILE A 88 0.72 -3.28 2.39
C ILE A 88 2.19 -3.60 2.59
N THR A 89 3.03 -2.57 2.51
CA THR A 89 4.38 -2.58 3.05
C THR A 89 4.41 -1.70 4.31
N SER A 90 4.91 -2.24 5.41
CA SER A 90 4.94 -1.53 6.70
C SER A 90 6.26 -0.80 6.95
N VAL A 91 7.27 -1.05 6.14
CA VAL A 91 8.61 -0.47 6.21
C VAL A 91 9.17 -0.30 4.80
N ASP A 92 10.20 0.51 4.65
CA ASP A 92 10.92 0.61 3.39
C ASP A 92 11.62 -0.72 3.10
N LEU A 93 11.28 -1.37 2.00
CA LEU A 93 11.78 -2.71 1.67
C LEU A 93 12.42 -2.74 0.29
N PRO A 94 13.59 -3.37 0.14
CA PRO A 94 14.10 -3.75 -1.17
C PRO A 94 13.28 -4.94 -1.69
N LEU A 95 12.53 -4.73 -2.75
CA LEU A 95 11.69 -5.75 -3.37
C LEU A 95 12.13 -5.98 -4.81
N LEU A 96 12.08 -7.23 -5.26
CA LEU A 96 12.09 -7.55 -6.67
C LEU A 96 10.65 -7.59 -7.15
N ALA A 97 10.29 -6.71 -8.07
CA ALA A 97 8.92 -6.57 -8.55
C ALA A 97 8.81 -6.85 -10.05
N GLN A 98 7.74 -7.52 -10.47
CA GLN A 98 7.47 -7.89 -11.87
C GLN A 98 5.98 -7.79 -12.16
N ILE A 99 5.60 -7.10 -13.23
CA ILE A 99 4.25 -7.16 -13.79
C ILE A 99 4.15 -8.48 -14.55
N THR A 100 3.22 -9.34 -14.16
CA THR A 100 3.03 -10.68 -14.74
C THR A 100 1.92 -10.73 -15.74
N GLU A 101 0.88 -9.89 -15.60
CA GLU A 101 -0.25 -9.81 -16.53
C GLU A 101 -0.50 -8.36 -16.94
N ALA A 102 -0.36 -8.10 -18.22
CA ALA A 102 -0.69 -6.85 -18.90
C ALA A 102 -0.76 -7.09 -20.42
N SER A 103 -1.62 -6.36 -21.13
CA SER A 103 -1.64 -6.30 -22.59
C SER A 103 -2.10 -4.90 -23.06
N PRO A 104 -1.95 -4.54 -24.33
CA PRO A 104 -2.48 -3.28 -24.86
C PRO A 104 -3.99 -3.11 -24.65
N ASP A 105 -4.76 -4.20 -24.79
CA ASP A 105 -6.23 -4.20 -24.63
C ASP A 105 -6.67 -4.33 -23.16
N ALA A 106 -5.78 -4.82 -22.29
CA ALA A 106 -6.01 -4.98 -20.87
C ALA A 106 -4.72 -4.60 -20.10
N PRO A 107 -4.38 -3.31 -20.01
CA PRO A 107 -3.16 -2.86 -19.36
C PRO A 107 -3.17 -3.16 -17.85
N TYR A 108 -1.99 -3.35 -17.27
CA TYR A 108 -1.82 -3.32 -15.84
C TYR A 108 -2.15 -1.92 -15.33
N LEU A 109 -3.14 -1.82 -14.45
CA LEU A 109 -3.59 -0.57 -13.84
C LEU A 109 -3.64 -0.73 -12.33
N GLY A 110 -3.11 0.26 -11.62
CA GLY A 110 -3.12 0.25 -10.17
C GLY A 110 -2.80 1.60 -9.58
N LEU A 111 -2.90 1.67 -8.26
CA LEU A 111 -2.48 2.82 -7.48
C LEU A 111 -1.67 2.40 -6.27
N ALA A 112 -0.86 3.34 -5.76
CA ALA A 112 -0.23 3.25 -4.45
C ALA A 112 -0.41 4.56 -3.70
N LEU A 113 -0.64 4.45 -2.38
CA LEU A 113 -0.67 5.56 -1.44
C LEU A 113 0.41 5.35 -0.38
N GLU A 114 1.31 6.31 -0.20
CA GLU A 114 2.29 6.29 0.88
C GLU A 114 1.57 6.38 2.23
N LEU A 115 2.02 5.58 3.20
CA LEU A 115 1.44 5.52 4.54
C LEU A 115 2.26 6.36 5.52
N ASP A 116 1.62 7.36 6.12
CA ASP A 116 2.26 8.20 7.15
C ASP A 116 2.03 7.61 8.55
N ALA A 117 3.14 7.19 9.19
CA ALA A 117 3.13 6.65 10.56
C ALA A 117 2.51 7.62 11.59
N ARG A 118 2.63 8.94 11.37
CA ARG A 118 2.02 9.95 12.24
C ARG A 118 0.50 9.94 12.12
N GLN A 119 -0.04 9.90 10.90
CA GLN A 119 -1.50 9.81 10.67
C GLN A 119 -2.07 8.52 11.27
N ILE A 120 -1.37 7.39 11.10
CA ILE A 120 -1.73 6.11 11.71
C ILE A 120 -1.78 6.24 13.24
N GLY A 121 -0.75 6.82 13.87
CA GLY A 121 -0.68 7.02 15.31
C GLY A 121 -1.79 7.95 15.84
N GLU A 122 -2.09 9.05 15.14
CA GLU A 122 -3.18 9.96 15.48
C GLU A 122 -4.56 9.26 15.40
N LEU A 123 -4.77 8.45 14.36
CA LEU A 123 -6.00 7.69 14.22
C LEU A 123 -6.14 6.63 15.32
N MET A 124 -5.08 5.89 15.64
CA MET A 124 -5.06 4.91 16.72
C MET A 124 -5.43 5.52 18.07
N SER A 125 -5.00 6.75 18.35
CA SER A 125 -5.36 7.45 19.62
C SER A 125 -6.86 7.71 19.76
N LYS A 126 -7.60 7.74 18.66
CA LYS A 126 -9.06 7.90 18.60
C LYS A 126 -9.82 6.57 18.62
N MET A 127 -9.12 5.44 18.55
CA MET A 127 -9.69 4.08 18.44
C MET A 127 -9.37 3.25 19.71
N PRO A 128 -10.01 3.51 20.86
CA PRO A 128 -9.58 3.00 22.18
C PRO A 128 -9.74 1.48 22.36
N HIS A 129 -10.41 0.78 21.46
CA HIS A 129 -10.74 -0.65 21.61
C HIS A 129 -9.81 -1.60 20.84
N PHE A 130 -8.77 -1.10 20.20
CA PHE A 130 -7.80 -1.95 19.54
C PHE A 130 -6.74 -2.44 20.53
N LEU A 131 -6.93 -3.65 21.05
CA LEU A 131 -5.91 -4.35 21.85
C LEU A 131 -4.63 -4.51 21.00
N PRO A 132 -3.45 -4.40 21.65
CA PRO A 132 -2.21 -4.70 20.95
C PRO A 132 -2.29 -6.14 20.45
N SER A 133 -2.10 -6.32 19.14
CA SER A 133 -1.96 -7.64 18.57
C SER A 133 -0.77 -8.32 19.25
N THR A 134 -0.94 -9.54 19.72
CA THR A 134 0.17 -10.42 20.07
C THR A 134 0.83 -10.86 18.76
N ALA A 135 1.54 -9.92 18.14
CA ALA A 135 2.04 -10.10 16.78
C ALA A 135 3.13 -11.18 16.78
N THR A 136 2.86 -12.26 16.09
CA THR A 136 3.88 -13.04 15.40
C THR A 136 4.75 -12.07 14.60
N VAL A 137 6.08 -12.28 14.60
CA VAL A 137 7.07 -11.50 13.84
C VAL A 137 6.54 -11.25 12.42
N SER A 138 6.09 -10.03 12.17
CA SER A 138 5.43 -9.67 10.93
C SER A 138 6.51 -9.30 9.92
N ARG A 139 6.61 -10.06 8.83
CA ARG A 139 7.41 -9.63 7.67
C ARG A 139 6.85 -8.31 7.17
N GLY A 140 7.69 -7.40 6.70
CA GLY A 140 7.32 -6.02 6.35
C GLY A 140 6.37 -5.86 5.15
N LEU A 141 5.85 -6.99 4.58
CA LEU A 141 4.93 -7.03 3.44
C LEU A 141 3.77 -7.98 3.72
N ALA A 142 2.55 -7.62 3.31
CA ALA A 142 1.37 -8.46 3.36
C ALA A 142 0.40 -8.19 2.21
N ILE A 143 -0.34 -9.24 1.84
CA ILE A 143 -1.43 -9.19 0.87
C ILE A 143 -2.71 -9.64 1.58
N SER A 144 -3.82 -8.96 1.30
CA SER A 144 -5.17 -9.32 1.78
C SER A 144 -6.22 -9.06 0.71
N GLU A 145 -7.37 -9.71 0.85
CA GLU A 145 -8.51 -9.47 -0.03
C GLU A 145 -9.06 -8.06 0.11
N ILE A 146 -9.42 -7.46 -1.02
CA ILE A 146 -9.98 -6.12 -1.03
C ILE A 146 -11.45 -6.16 -0.59
N THR A 147 -11.81 -5.21 0.27
CA THR A 147 -13.21 -5.01 0.68
C THR A 147 -13.85 -3.86 -0.10
N THR A 148 -15.18 -3.83 -0.13
CA THR A 148 -15.97 -2.74 -0.74
C THR A 148 -15.58 -1.39 -0.15
N ASP A 149 -15.37 -1.32 1.16
CA ASP A 149 -15.05 -0.07 1.87
C ASP A 149 -13.65 0.45 1.48
N ILE A 150 -12.63 -0.42 1.45
CA ILE A 150 -11.26 -0.07 1.05
C ILE A 150 -11.24 0.40 -0.41
N LEU A 151 -11.90 -0.35 -1.31
CA LEU A 151 -11.98 0.02 -2.72
C LEU A 151 -12.75 1.32 -2.91
N GLY A 152 -13.85 1.51 -2.19
CA GLY A 152 -14.65 2.73 -2.21
C GLY A 152 -13.89 3.96 -1.72
N ALA A 153 -13.07 3.84 -0.68
CA ALA A 153 -12.21 4.92 -0.22
C ALA A 153 -11.12 5.26 -1.26
N ALA A 154 -10.48 4.24 -1.84
CA ALA A 154 -9.49 4.43 -2.91
C ALA A 154 -10.10 5.09 -4.16
N LEU A 155 -11.31 4.69 -4.56
CA LEU A 155 -12.04 5.31 -5.66
C LEU A 155 -12.36 6.80 -5.38
N ARG A 156 -12.78 7.14 -4.16
CA ARG A 156 -13.03 8.54 -3.79
C ARG A 156 -11.77 9.39 -3.83
N LEU A 157 -10.63 8.87 -3.39
CA LEU A 157 -9.32 9.54 -3.55
C LEU A 157 -9.01 9.76 -5.04
N ALA A 158 -9.18 8.73 -5.86
CA ALA A 158 -8.90 8.85 -7.29
C ALA A 158 -9.80 9.89 -7.98
N ARG A 159 -11.08 9.99 -7.62
CA ARG A 159 -12.01 11.02 -8.13
C ARG A 159 -11.54 12.46 -7.85
N LEU A 160 -10.89 12.69 -6.69
CA LEU A 160 -10.40 14.02 -6.32
C LEU A 160 -9.30 14.54 -7.25
N VAL A 161 -8.62 13.67 -8.01
CA VAL A 161 -7.60 14.10 -8.98
C VAL A 161 -8.20 15.03 -10.04
N ALA A 162 -9.50 14.89 -10.34
CA ALA A 162 -10.22 15.75 -11.26
C ALA A 162 -10.68 17.10 -10.65
N THR A 163 -10.57 17.27 -9.32
CA THR A 163 -10.98 18.48 -8.59
C THR A 163 -9.88 18.95 -7.63
N PRO A 164 -8.75 19.47 -8.15
CA PRO A 164 -7.57 19.80 -7.34
C PRO A 164 -7.84 20.78 -6.19
N GLU A 165 -8.80 21.67 -6.35
CA GLU A 165 -9.22 22.64 -5.32
C GLU A 165 -9.84 21.97 -4.08
N ALA A 166 -10.40 20.79 -4.22
CA ALA A 166 -10.99 20.03 -3.11
C ALA A 166 -9.95 19.18 -2.35
N ILE A 167 -8.78 18.88 -2.96
CA ILE A 167 -7.76 18.01 -2.40
C ILE A 167 -7.33 18.43 -0.98
N PRO A 168 -7.01 19.71 -0.69
CA PRO A 168 -6.49 20.08 0.64
C PRO A 168 -7.49 19.80 1.78
N VAL A 169 -8.78 19.73 1.48
CA VAL A 169 -9.83 19.49 2.47
C VAL A 169 -10.29 18.05 2.50
N LEU A 170 -10.55 17.46 1.32
CA LEU A 170 -11.18 16.14 1.25
C LEU A 170 -10.19 14.98 1.25
N ALA A 171 -8.98 15.13 0.68
CA ALA A 171 -8.03 14.04 0.64
C ALA A 171 -7.67 13.54 2.06
N PRO A 172 -7.33 14.40 3.03
CA PRO A 172 -6.99 13.93 4.39
C PRO A 172 -8.15 13.18 5.08
N LEU A 173 -9.40 13.53 4.80
CA LEU A 173 -10.57 12.86 5.38
C LEU A 173 -10.76 11.46 4.78
N ILE A 174 -10.57 11.32 3.47
CA ILE A 174 -10.70 10.05 2.78
C ILE A 174 -9.50 9.14 3.10
N GLU A 175 -8.30 9.69 3.21
CA GLU A 175 -7.12 8.96 3.68
C GLU A 175 -7.33 8.42 5.10
N GLN A 176 -7.90 9.23 5.99
CA GLN A 176 -8.23 8.78 7.35
C GLN A 176 -9.27 7.66 7.35
N GLU A 177 -10.28 7.71 6.48
CA GLU A 177 -11.26 6.63 6.29
C GLU A 177 -10.59 5.35 5.78
N LEU A 178 -9.74 5.46 4.75
CA LEU A 178 -8.99 4.33 4.22
C LEU A 178 -8.12 3.68 5.31
N LEU A 179 -7.36 4.50 6.05
CA LEU A 179 -6.54 4.03 7.18
C LEU A 179 -7.38 3.36 8.27
N TYR A 180 -8.58 3.86 8.55
CA TYR A 180 -9.50 3.22 9.50
C TYR A 180 -9.88 1.80 9.05
N HIS A 181 -10.24 1.61 7.79
CA HIS A 181 -10.58 0.29 7.26
C HIS A 181 -9.38 -0.66 7.25
N LEU A 182 -8.20 -0.16 6.89
CA LEU A 182 -6.95 -0.93 6.93
C LEU A 182 -6.57 -1.34 8.36
N LEU A 183 -6.70 -0.43 9.34
CA LEU A 183 -6.43 -0.71 10.77
C LEU A 183 -7.44 -1.66 11.39
N SER A 184 -8.69 -1.65 10.91
CA SER A 184 -9.77 -2.53 11.35
C SER A 184 -9.74 -3.91 10.70
N GLY A 185 -9.03 -4.05 9.57
CA GLY A 185 -8.91 -5.29 8.80
C GLY A 185 -7.78 -6.20 9.29
N GLU A 186 -7.52 -7.26 8.51
CA GLU A 186 -6.52 -8.31 8.80
C GLU A 186 -5.12 -7.76 9.05
N GLN A 187 -4.74 -6.70 8.32
CA GLN A 187 -3.41 -6.10 8.40
C GLN A 187 -3.29 -5.00 9.45
N GLY A 188 -4.34 -4.76 10.23
CA GLY A 188 -4.36 -3.71 11.23
C GLY A 188 -3.26 -3.84 12.28
N GLY A 189 -2.87 -5.07 12.66
CA GLY A 189 -1.74 -5.33 13.56
C GLY A 189 -0.43 -4.77 13.01
N ARG A 190 -0.14 -5.02 11.72
CA ARG A 190 1.08 -4.54 11.04
C ARG A 190 1.15 -3.02 10.95
N LEU A 191 0.03 -2.39 10.59
CA LEU A 191 -0.03 -0.93 10.51
C LEU A 191 0.18 -0.27 11.86
N ARG A 192 -0.33 -0.86 12.95
CA ARG A 192 -0.08 -0.39 14.31
C ARG A 192 1.39 -0.43 14.67
N ASP A 193 2.09 -1.50 14.29
CA ASP A 193 3.53 -1.65 14.55
C ASP A 193 4.36 -0.57 13.85
N VAL A 194 3.91 -0.04 12.71
CA VAL A 194 4.56 1.09 12.01
C VAL A 194 4.52 2.36 12.85
N ALA A 195 3.37 2.63 13.49
CA ALA A 195 3.15 3.87 14.24
C ALA A 195 3.73 3.85 15.65
N ILE A 196 4.00 2.67 16.23
CA ILE A 196 4.52 2.56 17.59
C ILE A 196 6.03 2.80 17.59
N LYS A 197 6.46 3.93 18.20
CA LYS A 197 7.89 4.22 18.39
C LYS A 197 8.57 3.09 19.17
N GLY A 198 9.69 2.60 18.63
CA GLY A 198 10.45 1.50 19.23
C GLY A 198 9.91 0.11 18.89
N SER A 199 8.86 -0.02 18.08
CA SER A 199 8.49 -1.30 17.49
C SER A 199 9.64 -1.84 16.63
N GLN A 200 9.70 -3.16 16.46
CA GLN A 200 10.70 -3.79 15.60
C GLN A 200 10.63 -3.24 14.16
N SER A 201 9.43 -3.01 13.64
CA SER A 201 9.22 -2.40 12.32
C SER A 201 9.79 -0.99 12.24
N HIS A 202 9.60 -0.15 13.26
CA HIS A 202 10.19 1.18 13.33
C HIS A 202 11.72 1.15 13.38
N GLN A 203 12.30 0.23 14.15
CA GLN A 203 13.75 0.05 14.23
C GLN A 203 14.33 -0.42 12.89
N ILE A 204 13.68 -1.38 12.22
CA ILE A 204 14.06 -1.86 10.88
C ILE A 204 13.98 -0.73 9.85
N SER A 205 12.92 0.07 9.83
CA SER A 205 12.80 1.23 8.94
C SER A 205 13.97 2.19 9.13
N ARG A 206 14.33 2.50 10.37
CA ARG A 206 15.48 3.35 10.69
C ARG A 206 16.80 2.73 10.23
N ALA A 207 16.95 1.40 10.37
CA ALA A 207 18.14 0.69 9.90
C ALA A 207 18.28 0.79 8.37
N ILE A 208 17.19 0.56 7.64
CA ILE A 208 17.17 0.66 6.18
C ILE A 208 17.49 2.10 5.72
N GLN A 209 16.88 3.12 6.35
CA GLN A 209 17.17 4.52 6.04
C GLN A 209 18.65 4.86 6.31
N TRP A 210 19.19 4.41 7.43
CA TRP A 210 20.60 4.64 7.79
C TRP A 210 21.54 4.00 6.79
N ILE A 211 21.26 2.75 6.35
CA ILE A 211 22.03 2.04 5.32
C ILE A 211 21.93 2.80 3.98
N ASN A 212 20.73 3.18 3.55
CA ASN A 212 20.52 3.88 2.28
C ASN A 212 21.22 5.24 2.21
N GLN A 213 21.41 5.91 3.36
CA GLN A 213 22.13 7.19 3.42
C GLN A 213 23.66 7.02 3.37
N ARG A 214 24.17 5.82 3.72
CA ARG A 214 25.60 5.57 3.91
C ARG A 214 26.13 4.35 3.16
N PHE A 215 25.39 3.80 2.20
CA PHE A 215 25.76 2.56 1.51
C PHE A 215 27.10 2.63 0.75
N THR A 216 27.62 3.82 0.51
CA THR A 216 28.94 4.05 -0.13
C THR A 216 30.09 4.10 0.89
N GLU A 217 29.80 4.09 2.19
CA GLU A 217 30.78 4.16 3.27
C GLU A 217 31.00 2.79 3.90
N PRO A 218 32.18 2.49 4.47
CA PRO A 218 32.35 1.31 5.29
C PRO A 218 31.39 1.33 6.48
N MET A 219 30.61 0.26 6.68
CA MET A 219 29.61 0.18 7.73
C MET A 219 29.98 -0.86 8.76
N ALA A 220 29.98 -0.49 10.04
CA ALA A 220 30.12 -1.42 11.15
C ALA A 220 28.74 -1.79 11.70
N ILE A 221 28.49 -3.09 11.95
CA ILE A 221 27.22 -3.56 12.54
C ILE A 221 26.95 -2.89 13.88
N ASP A 222 27.98 -2.59 14.66
CA ASP A 222 27.86 -1.92 15.96
C ASP A 222 27.33 -0.51 15.87
N GLU A 223 27.77 0.24 14.85
CA GLU A 223 27.27 1.59 14.58
C GLU A 223 25.81 1.57 14.16
N LEU A 224 25.43 0.64 13.28
CA LEU A 224 24.05 0.45 12.86
C LEU A 224 23.15 0.09 14.05
N ALA A 225 23.56 -0.92 14.84
CA ALA A 225 22.79 -1.36 16.02
C ALA A 225 22.60 -0.23 17.03
N GLY A 226 23.65 0.57 17.28
CA GLY A 226 23.58 1.75 18.14
C GLY A 226 22.64 2.84 17.60
N ALA A 227 22.71 3.13 16.29
CA ALA A 227 21.89 4.16 15.64
C ALA A 227 20.39 3.83 15.68
N VAL A 228 20.01 2.54 15.68
CA VAL A 228 18.61 2.09 15.66
C VAL A 228 18.11 1.51 16.99
N SER A 229 18.96 1.54 18.03
CA SER A 229 18.65 1.02 19.37
C SER A 229 18.27 -0.47 19.35
N MET A 230 18.98 -1.28 18.56
CA MET A 230 18.85 -2.73 18.49
C MET A 230 20.10 -3.41 19.08
N SER A 231 19.94 -4.63 19.63
CA SER A 231 21.07 -5.52 19.95
C SER A 231 21.64 -6.13 18.66
N LYS A 232 22.91 -6.53 18.73
CA LYS A 232 23.54 -7.34 17.67
C LYS A 232 22.82 -8.64 17.44
#